data_449b838c02ced3ae094c0263669b30b3
#
_entry.id   449b838c02ced3ae094c0263669b30b3
#
_cell.length_a   1.000
_cell.length_b   1.000
_cell.length_c   1.000
_cell.angle_alpha   90.00
_cell.angle_beta   90.00
_cell.angle_gamma   90.00
#
_symmetry.space_group_name_H-M   'P 1'
#
loop_
_entity.id
_entity.type
_entity.pdbx_description
1 polymer ?
#
loop_
_entity_poly.entity_id
_entity_poly.type
_entity_poly.pdbx_seq_one_letter_code
_entity_poly.pdbx_strand_id
1 'polypeptide(L)'
;MPPIIDLHDFCRANHDWILETTESLVRIESPTTDKAAVDRCGADLAARLEAIGGRVSRLPRTDHGDHLLAEFGCGTSQILLLGHFDTVWPIGQLDRMPITRSGGRLHGPGVFDMKAGIAIAMLATRALLETGAAFNHRIVMLWTTDEEIGSASSRAAIEDEARRSRAVLVLEPSLPGGAVKTSRKGCGSYQVTVRGVAAHAGIEPQKGASAVQELAQQILRINALQDLARGVSVNVVQVSGGLRSNVIPDEARAVVDVRVPTASAASEIDAAFRGLRPVDGRTTVETDGGVDRPPLERTGLVERLYLQARDVARELGHDLAEGGTGGGSDGNFTAALGVPTLDGLGAIGDGAHALHEHIDINTLPDRAALVAGLLTRIL
;
A
#
# COMPACT_ATOMS: atom_id res chain seq x y z
N MET A 1 9.57 -25.16 21.44
CA MET A 1 8.85 -23.90 21.17
C MET A 1 7.66 -23.89 22.10
N PRO A 2 7.33 -22.77 22.76
CA PRO A 2 6.02 -22.67 23.41
C PRO A 2 4.95 -22.96 22.33
N PRO A 3 3.87 -23.64 22.71
CA PRO A 3 2.76 -23.88 21.81
C PRO A 3 2.22 -22.53 21.30
N ILE A 4 1.68 -22.50 20.09
CA ILE A 4 0.99 -21.31 19.53
C ILE A 4 -0.11 -20.81 20.49
N ILE A 5 -0.69 -21.70 21.26
CA ILE A 5 -1.64 -21.40 22.32
C ILE A 5 -1.07 -20.41 23.35
N ASP A 6 0.18 -20.55 23.77
CA ASP A 6 0.79 -19.62 24.74
C ASP A 6 0.93 -18.20 24.17
N LEU A 7 1.26 -18.08 22.86
CA LEU A 7 1.29 -16.80 22.15
C LEU A 7 -0.11 -16.17 22.04
N HIS A 8 -1.11 -17.00 21.78
CA HIS A 8 -2.50 -16.56 21.69
C HIS A 8 -3.04 -16.08 23.03
N ASP A 9 -2.79 -16.86 24.10
CA ASP A 9 -3.21 -16.50 25.44
C ASP A 9 -2.52 -15.20 25.90
N PHE A 10 -1.23 -15.03 25.56
CA PHE A 10 -0.53 -13.77 25.81
C PHE A 10 -1.19 -12.59 25.06
N CYS A 11 -1.49 -12.76 23.77
CA CYS A 11 -2.12 -11.71 22.98
C CYS A 11 -3.51 -11.36 23.55
N ARG A 12 -4.30 -12.35 23.96
CA ARG A 12 -5.61 -12.13 24.58
C ARG A 12 -5.51 -11.41 25.93
N ALA A 13 -4.55 -11.80 26.76
CA ALA A 13 -4.29 -11.12 28.02
C ALA A 13 -3.85 -9.66 27.87
N ASN A 14 -3.32 -9.30 26.70
CA ASN A 14 -2.88 -7.95 26.36
C ASN A 14 -3.85 -7.21 25.41
N HIS A 15 -5.12 -7.58 25.38
CA HIS A 15 -6.15 -6.94 24.55
C HIS A 15 -6.27 -5.43 24.82
N ASP A 16 -6.28 -5.01 26.09
CA ASP A 16 -6.37 -3.59 26.43
C ASP A 16 -5.11 -2.83 25.97
N TRP A 17 -3.93 -3.44 26.09
CA TRP A 17 -2.68 -2.82 25.65
C TRP A 17 -2.66 -2.55 24.15
N ILE A 18 -3.09 -3.50 23.30
CA ILE A 18 -3.11 -3.30 21.85
C ILE A 18 -4.15 -2.24 21.47
N LEU A 19 -5.28 -2.22 22.15
CA LEU A 19 -6.34 -1.26 21.91
C LEU A 19 -5.91 0.17 22.29
N GLU A 20 -5.30 0.35 23.48
CA GLU A 20 -4.72 1.62 23.92
C GLU A 20 -3.60 2.10 23.00
N THR A 21 -2.74 1.18 22.55
CA THR A 21 -1.67 1.50 21.59
C THR A 21 -2.26 1.99 20.27
N THR A 22 -3.27 1.32 19.74
CA THR A 22 -3.96 1.72 18.51
C THR A 22 -4.58 3.10 18.65
N GLU A 23 -5.36 3.33 19.72
CA GLU A 23 -5.99 4.63 19.96
C GLU A 23 -4.98 5.76 20.13
N SER A 24 -3.90 5.51 20.81
CA SER A 24 -2.84 6.49 21.00
C SER A 24 -2.21 6.92 19.67
N LEU A 25 -1.93 5.98 18.80
CA LEU A 25 -1.42 6.29 17.46
C LEU A 25 -2.46 7.05 16.62
N VAL A 26 -3.74 6.68 16.71
CA VAL A 26 -4.82 7.37 15.98
C VAL A 26 -5.01 8.81 16.48
N ARG A 27 -4.82 9.08 17.77
CA ARG A 27 -4.90 10.43 18.35
C ARG A 27 -3.85 11.40 17.80
N ILE A 28 -2.77 10.90 17.25
CA ILE A 28 -1.72 11.72 16.63
C ILE A 28 -1.97 11.70 15.12
N GLU A 29 -2.64 12.74 14.63
CA GLU A 29 -2.88 12.90 13.19
C GLU A 29 -1.57 13.00 12.43
N SER A 30 -1.46 12.26 11.34
CA SER A 30 -0.24 12.11 10.54
C SER A 30 -0.51 12.18 9.04
N PRO A 31 -1.08 13.28 8.52
CA PRO A 31 -1.27 13.44 7.08
C PRO A 31 0.07 13.40 6.34
N THR A 32 0.15 12.63 5.27
CA THR A 32 1.39 12.46 4.47
C THR A 32 2.02 13.77 4.05
N THR A 33 1.21 14.79 3.82
CA THR A 33 1.63 16.12 3.34
C THR A 33 2.14 17.06 4.44
N ASP A 34 2.06 16.67 5.72
CA ASP A 34 2.54 17.48 6.86
C ASP A 34 3.67 16.73 7.60
N LYS A 35 4.91 16.99 7.16
CA LYS A 35 6.11 16.38 7.77
C LYS A 35 6.11 16.52 9.30
N ALA A 36 5.80 17.70 9.83
CA ALA A 36 5.88 17.94 11.27
C ALA A 36 4.87 17.10 12.05
N ALA A 37 3.67 16.89 11.49
CA ALA A 37 2.64 16.03 12.08
C ALA A 37 3.05 14.55 12.03
N VAL A 38 3.53 14.09 10.88
CA VAL A 38 4.03 12.72 10.73
C VAL A 38 5.21 12.46 11.66
N ASP A 39 6.17 13.39 11.77
CA ASP A 39 7.33 13.25 12.68
C ASP A 39 6.90 13.18 14.15
N ARG A 40 5.84 13.88 14.56
CA ARG A 40 5.27 13.73 15.92
C ARG A 40 4.72 12.33 16.16
N CYS A 41 3.98 11.78 15.19
CA CYS A 41 3.49 10.40 15.25
C CYS A 41 4.67 9.41 15.29
N GLY A 42 5.67 9.62 14.45
CA GLY A 42 6.88 8.81 14.41
C GLY A 42 7.69 8.86 15.73
N ALA A 43 7.70 10.00 16.43
CA ALA A 43 8.37 10.11 17.72
C ALA A 43 7.66 9.27 18.81
N ASP A 44 6.34 9.27 18.87
CA ASP A 44 5.56 8.41 19.78
C ASP A 44 5.73 6.92 19.43
N LEU A 45 5.64 6.60 18.14
CA LEU A 45 5.84 5.22 17.66
C LEU A 45 7.24 4.71 17.99
N ALA A 46 8.29 5.52 17.78
CA ALA A 46 9.66 5.15 18.12
C ALA A 46 9.80 4.85 19.62
N ALA A 47 9.29 5.71 20.49
CA ALA A 47 9.33 5.49 21.94
C ALA A 47 8.61 4.20 22.36
N ARG A 48 7.49 3.86 21.72
CA ARG A 48 6.76 2.61 21.97
C ARG A 48 7.53 1.38 21.51
N LEU A 49 8.17 1.45 20.35
CA LEU A 49 9.01 0.37 19.83
C LEU A 49 10.24 0.14 20.74
N GLU A 50 10.86 1.20 21.23
CA GLU A 50 11.96 1.13 22.22
C GLU A 50 11.47 0.50 23.55
N ALA A 51 10.28 0.88 24.01
CA ALA A 51 9.71 0.36 25.27
C ALA A 51 9.44 -1.16 25.23
N ILE A 52 9.22 -1.76 24.05
CA ILE A 52 9.11 -3.21 23.87
C ILE A 52 10.44 -3.89 23.49
N GLY A 53 11.57 -3.16 23.64
CA GLY A 53 12.93 -3.70 23.45
C GLY A 53 13.48 -3.58 22.03
N GLY A 54 12.89 -2.75 21.18
CA GLY A 54 13.38 -2.48 19.83
C GLY A 54 14.58 -1.54 19.82
N ARG A 55 15.52 -1.79 18.91
CA ARG A 55 16.54 -0.82 18.55
C ARG A 55 16.02 0.02 17.38
N VAL A 56 15.64 1.26 17.66
CA VAL A 56 15.00 2.13 16.67
C VAL A 56 16.02 3.06 16.01
N SER A 57 15.93 3.17 14.70
CA SER A 57 16.68 4.13 13.87
C SER A 57 15.71 4.96 13.04
N ARG A 58 15.96 6.25 12.95
CA ARG A 58 15.25 7.16 12.06
C ARG A 58 15.96 7.23 10.72
N LEU A 59 15.19 7.20 9.63
CA LEU A 59 15.67 7.40 8.27
C LEU A 59 15.21 8.79 7.81
N PRO A 60 16.04 9.84 7.98
CA PRO A 60 15.61 11.22 7.76
C PRO A 60 15.18 11.49 6.32
N ARG A 61 14.13 12.33 6.15
CA ARG A 61 13.68 12.86 4.87
C ARG A 61 13.52 14.36 4.95
N THR A 62 13.75 15.05 3.82
CA THR A 62 13.63 16.52 3.75
C THR A 62 12.18 16.96 3.61
N ASP A 63 11.46 16.33 2.70
CA ASP A 63 10.13 16.78 2.23
C ASP A 63 8.97 15.91 2.76
N HIS A 64 9.28 14.81 3.42
CA HIS A 64 8.34 13.86 4.02
C HIS A 64 8.69 13.60 5.47
N GLY A 65 7.80 12.95 6.22
CA GLY A 65 8.11 12.45 7.56
C GLY A 65 9.29 11.48 7.54
N ASP A 66 10.06 11.42 8.62
CA ASP A 66 11.16 10.49 8.76
C ASP A 66 10.63 9.06 8.88
N HIS A 67 11.13 8.11 8.08
CA HIS A 67 10.76 6.71 8.23
C HIS A 67 11.44 6.11 9.47
N LEU A 68 10.86 5.04 10.01
CA LEU A 68 11.38 4.34 11.19
C LEU A 68 11.78 2.92 10.85
N LEU A 69 12.97 2.53 11.29
CA LEU A 69 13.45 1.15 11.27
C LEU A 69 13.64 0.67 12.70
N ALA A 70 12.96 -0.41 13.09
CA ALA A 70 13.14 -1.03 14.41
C ALA A 70 13.59 -2.48 14.25
N GLU A 71 14.59 -2.90 15.04
CA GLU A 71 15.16 -4.24 15.00
C GLU A 71 15.00 -4.95 16.35
N PHE A 72 14.59 -6.22 16.30
CA PHE A 72 14.42 -7.08 17.46
C PHE A 72 15.13 -8.41 17.24
N GLY A 73 15.67 -9.00 18.31
CA GLY A 73 16.41 -10.25 18.24
C GLY A 73 17.81 -10.11 17.64
N CYS A 74 18.48 -11.23 17.39
CA CYS A 74 19.90 -11.27 17.02
C CYS A 74 20.27 -12.33 15.96
N GLY A 75 19.29 -12.87 15.25
CA GLY A 75 19.51 -13.87 14.19
C GLY A 75 20.30 -13.34 12.99
N THR A 76 20.93 -14.23 12.24
CA THR A 76 21.67 -13.89 11.01
C THR A 76 20.78 -13.65 9.79
N SER A 77 19.58 -14.23 9.77
CA SER A 77 18.54 -13.94 8.79
C SER A 77 17.54 -12.94 9.36
N GLN A 78 16.70 -12.33 8.51
CA GLN A 78 15.66 -11.42 8.97
C GLN A 78 14.32 -11.69 8.30
N ILE A 79 13.24 -11.27 8.98
CA ILE A 79 11.88 -11.13 8.45
C ILE A 79 11.50 -9.67 8.57
N LEU A 80 10.97 -9.10 7.48
CA LEU A 80 10.51 -7.72 7.44
C LEU A 80 9.01 -7.65 7.78
N LEU A 81 8.66 -6.87 8.79
CA LEU A 81 7.30 -6.36 9.02
C LEU A 81 7.22 -4.98 8.39
N LEU A 82 6.30 -4.79 7.46
CA LEU A 82 6.22 -3.59 6.63
C LEU A 82 4.86 -2.92 6.76
N GLY A 83 4.85 -1.60 6.82
CA GLY A 83 3.66 -0.78 6.81
C GLY A 83 3.99 0.70 6.91
N HIS A 84 2.97 1.53 7.06
CA HIS A 84 3.08 2.98 7.10
C HIS A 84 2.31 3.57 8.29
N PHE A 85 2.65 4.82 8.67
CA PHE A 85 1.94 5.55 9.72
C PHE A 85 1.48 6.94 9.28
N ASP A 86 1.72 7.31 8.02
CA ASP A 86 1.02 8.42 7.38
C ASP A 86 -0.43 8.04 7.04
N THR A 87 -1.26 9.03 6.78
CA THR A 87 -2.67 8.85 6.42
C THR A 87 -3.11 9.87 5.38
N VAL A 88 -4.17 9.57 4.64
CA VAL A 88 -4.83 10.51 3.71
C VAL A 88 -5.55 11.66 4.44
N TRP A 89 -5.80 11.52 5.74
CA TRP A 89 -6.64 12.44 6.51
C TRP A 89 -5.91 13.73 6.83
N PRO A 90 -6.52 14.90 6.64
CA PRO A 90 -5.93 16.19 7.00
C PRO A 90 -5.92 16.40 8.52
N ILE A 91 -5.12 17.35 9.00
CA ILE A 91 -5.16 17.83 10.38
C ILE A 91 -6.57 18.35 10.71
N GLY A 92 -7.05 18.04 11.91
CA GLY A 92 -8.41 18.36 12.40
C GLY A 92 -9.47 17.33 11.96
N GLN A 93 -9.08 16.23 11.37
CA GLN A 93 -10.02 15.16 11.02
C GLN A 93 -10.66 14.53 12.25
N LEU A 94 -9.97 14.47 13.38
CA LEU A 94 -10.50 13.98 14.65
C LEU A 94 -11.74 14.75 15.16
N ASP A 95 -11.88 16.02 14.80
CA ASP A 95 -13.09 16.81 15.14
C ASP A 95 -14.33 16.32 14.36
N ARG A 96 -14.13 15.78 13.15
CA ARG A 96 -15.19 15.27 12.26
C ARG A 96 -15.41 13.77 12.41
N MET A 97 -14.38 13.07 12.86
CA MET A 97 -14.30 11.62 12.94
C MET A 97 -13.65 11.23 14.29
N PRO A 98 -14.33 11.52 15.41
CA PRO A 98 -13.78 11.30 16.75
C PRO A 98 -13.55 9.81 17.00
N ILE A 99 -12.50 9.51 17.78
CA ILE A 99 -12.24 8.14 18.21
C ILE A 99 -13.39 7.68 19.10
N THR A 100 -14.11 6.65 18.67
CA THR A 100 -15.25 6.10 19.41
C THR A 100 -15.23 4.58 19.43
N ARG A 101 -15.58 4.01 20.59
CA ARG A 101 -15.77 2.56 20.73
C ARG A 101 -17.28 2.30 20.79
N SER A 102 -17.80 1.51 19.86
CA SER A 102 -19.22 1.11 19.86
C SER A 102 -19.43 -0.21 19.15
N GLY A 103 -20.28 -1.08 19.67
CA GLY A 103 -20.66 -2.34 19.02
C GLY A 103 -19.49 -3.28 18.72
N GLY A 104 -18.43 -3.29 19.53
CA GLY A 104 -17.23 -4.09 19.28
C GLY A 104 -16.29 -3.50 18.24
N ARG A 105 -16.50 -2.25 17.85
CA ARG A 105 -15.69 -1.53 16.85
C ARG A 105 -15.00 -0.31 17.47
N LEU A 106 -13.81 -0.02 16.95
CA LEU A 106 -13.11 1.24 17.16
C LEU A 106 -13.14 2.02 15.85
N HIS A 107 -13.68 3.24 15.92
CA HIS A 107 -13.72 4.19 14.81
C HIS A 107 -12.65 5.27 15.00
N GLY A 108 -12.11 5.78 13.91
CA GLY A 108 -11.16 6.88 13.92
C GLY A 108 -10.36 6.97 12.62
N PRO A 109 -9.77 8.14 12.29
CA PRO A 109 -9.02 8.33 11.05
C PRO A 109 -7.70 7.55 11.06
N GLY A 110 -7.47 6.72 10.05
CA GLY A 110 -6.28 5.88 9.93
C GLY A 110 -6.24 4.70 10.91
N VAL A 111 -7.37 4.38 11.57
CA VAL A 111 -7.43 3.24 12.49
C VAL A 111 -7.32 1.92 11.75
N PHE A 112 -7.95 1.81 10.58
CA PHE A 112 -7.93 0.63 9.73
C PHE A 112 -6.73 0.68 8.78
N ASP A 113 -6.46 1.84 8.19
CA ASP A 113 -5.36 2.08 7.25
C ASP A 113 -4.34 3.07 7.84
N MET A 114 -3.20 2.60 8.50
CA MET A 114 -3.09 1.21 8.94
C MET A 114 -2.58 1.10 10.39
N LYS A 115 -2.93 2.10 11.26
CA LYS A 115 -2.35 2.22 12.61
C LYS A 115 -2.62 1.01 13.52
N ALA A 116 -3.76 0.31 13.35
CA ALA A 116 -4.02 -0.95 14.05
C ALA A 116 -3.07 -2.07 13.60
N GLY A 117 -2.66 -2.08 12.32
CA GLY A 117 -1.65 -3.01 11.81
C GLY A 117 -0.30 -2.84 12.53
N ILE A 118 0.09 -1.60 12.81
CA ILE A 118 1.31 -1.30 13.60
C ILE A 118 1.20 -1.91 15.00
N ALA A 119 0.08 -1.68 15.69
CA ALA A 119 -0.14 -2.23 17.03
C ALA A 119 -0.17 -3.77 17.04
N ILE A 120 -0.71 -4.41 15.99
CA ILE A 120 -0.67 -5.86 15.78
C ILE A 120 0.77 -6.37 15.69
N ALA A 121 1.62 -5.73 14.87
CA ALA A 121 3.03 -6.08 14.75
C ALA A 121 3.79 -5.95 16.07
N MET A 122 3.51 -4.87 16.80
CA MET A 122 4.12 -4.61 18.11
C MET A 122 3.71 -5.68 19.12
N LEU A 123 2.42 -6.03 19.23
CA LEU A 123 1.98 -7.06 20.17
C LEU A 123 2.50 -8.46 19.78
N ALA A 124 2.54 -8.77 18.47
CA ALA A 124 3.11 -10.03 17.99
C ALA A 124 4.58 -10.20 18.41
N THR A 125 5.38 -9.14 18.22
CA THR A 125 6.80 -9.15 18.60
C THR A 125 6.98 -9.20 20.10
N ARG A 126 6.19 -8.44 20.86
CA ARG A 126 6.17 -8.46 22.31
C ARG A 126 5.82 -9.85 22.85
N ALA A 127 4.85 -10.54 22.26
CA ALA A 127 4.48 -11.91 22.63
C ALA A 127 5.67 -12.87 22.50
N LEU A 128 6.43 -12.78 21.41
CA LEU A 128 7.62 -13.61 21.22
C LEU A 128 8.70 -13.34 22.26
N LEU A 129 8.95 -12.08 22.57
CA LEU A 129 10.00 -11.69 23.51
C LEU A 129 9.65 -12.05 24.96
N GLU A 130 8.41 -11.80 25.40
CA GLU A 130 7.99 -12.00 26.79
C GLU A 130 7.65 -13.46 27.12
N THR A 131 7.16 -14.25 26.15
CA THR A 131 6.94 -15.69 26.35
C THR A 131 8.22 -16.52 26.19
N GLY A 132 9.30 -15.92 25.70
CA GLY A 132 10.54 -16.64 25.40
C GLY A 132 10.41 -17.61 24.23
N ALA A 133 9.48 -17.38 23.32
CA ALA A 133 9.32 -18.16 22.10
C ALA A 133 10.61 -18.14 21.28
N ALA A 134 11.11 -19.32 20.90
CA ALA A 134 12.33 -19.40 20.12
C ALA A 134 12.07 -18.98 18.66
N PHE A 135 12.82 -17.98 18.21
CA PHE A 135 12.93 -17.61 16.80
C PHE A 135 14.41 -17.32 16.48
N ASN A 136 14.86 -17.70 15.28
CA ASN A 136 16.27 -17.69 14.91
C ASN A 136 16.63 -16.59 13.91
N HIS A 137 15.78 -15.57 13.77
CA HIS A 137 15.99 -14.46 12.84
C HIS A 137 15.79 -13.12 13.56
N ARG A 138 16.27 -12.05 12.93
CA ARG A 138 15.90 -10.70 13.35
C ARG A 138 14.50 -10.40 12.84
N ILE A 139 13.70 -9.75 13.65
CA ILE A 139 12.48 -9.08 13.23
C ILE A 139 12.86 -7.64 12.93
N VAL A 140 12.67 -7.23 11.70
CA VAL A 140 12.89 -5.85 11.25
C VAL A 140 11.53 -5.25 10.94
N MET A 141 11.21 -4.12 11.54
CA MET A 141 10.01 -3.35 11.25
C MET A 141 10.41 -2.09 10.48
N LEU A 142 9.88 -1.91 9.29
CA LEU A 142 10.02 -0.67 8.54
C LEU A 142 8.64 0.00 8.45
N TRP A 143 8.57 1.20 9.04
CA TRP A 143 7.37 2.04 9.03
C TRP A 143 7.62 3.26 8.16
N THR A 144 6.91 3.35 7.05
CA THR A 144 7.05 4.40 6.05
C THR A 144 6.13 5.59 6.33
N THR A 145 6.29 6.69 5.60
CA THR A 145 5.60 7.97 5.83
C THR A 145 5.08 8.61 4.56
N ASP A 146 5.10 7.88 3.45
CA ASP A 146 4.71 8.37 2.14
C ASP A 146 3.98 7.29 1.29
N GLU A 147 3.41 6.26 1.97
CA GLU A 147 2.68 5.19 1.27
C GLU A 147 1.49 5.75 0.49
N GLU A 148 0.73 6.62 1.13
CA GLU A 148 -0.52 7.20 0.60
C GLU A 148 -0.33 8.08 -0.64
N ILE A 149 0.92 8.43 -0.96
CA ILE A 149 1.26 9.19 -2.17
C ILE A 149 2.23 8.45 -3.11
N GLY A 150 2.43 7.13 -2.90
CA GLY A 150 3.15 6.25 -3.82
C GLY A 150 4.58 5.90 -3.43
N SER A 151 5.01 6.17 -2.20
CA SER A 151 6.26 5.65 -1.58
C SER A 151 7.55 6.07 -2.30
N ALA A 152 7.56 7.26 -2.93
CA ALA A 152 8.71 7.71 -3.71
C ALA A 152 9.99 7.86 -2.84
N SER A 153 9.84 8.28 -1.58
CA SER A 153 10.97 8.50 -0.67
C SER A 153 11.36 7.25 0.13
N SER A 154 10.41 6.31 0.33
CA SER A 154 10.62 5.08 1.11
C SER A 154 11.03 3.88 0.25
N ARG A 155 10.72 3.86 -1.04
CA ARG A 155 10.91 2.72 -1.94
C ARG A 155 12.31 2.09 -1.85
N ALA A 156 13.36 2.90 -1.87
CA ALA A 156 14.73 2.38 -1.79
C ALA A 156 14.97 1.62 -0.48
N ALA A 157 14.50 2.16 0.66
CA ALA A 157 14.63 1.50 1.96
C ALA A 157 13.80 0.21 2.04
N ILE A 158 12.57 0.23 1.48
CA ILE A 158 11.69 -0.97 1.39
C ILE A 158 12.40 -2.07 0.59
N GLU A 159 12.91 -1.74 -0.59
CA GLU A 159 13.60 -2.69 -1.46
C GLU A 159 14.88 -3.23 -0.82
N ASP A 160 15.66 -2.37 -0.14
CA ASP A 160 16.90 -2.78 0.51
C ASP A 160 16.66 -3.70 1.71
N GLU A 161 15.66 -3.43 2.54
CA GLU A 161 15.30 -4.32 3.64
C GLU A 161 14.66 -5.62 3.13
N ALA A 162 13.83 -5.56 2.09
CA ALA A 162 13.24 -6.76 1.48
C ALA A 162 14.32 -7.72 0.95
N ARG A 163 15.34 -7.22 0.24
CA ARG A 163 16.45 -8.06 -0.30
C ARG A 163 17.21 -8.80 0.79
N ARG A 164 17.26 -8.28 2.03
CA ARG A 164 17.91 -8.92 3.18
C ARG A 164 16.97 -9.90 3.89
N SER A 165 15.68 -9.89 3.56
CA SER A 165 14.65 -10.63 4.27
C SER A 165 14.31 -11.95 3.60
N ARG A 166 14.05 -12.98 4.40
CA ARG A 166 13.52 -14.27 3.92
C ARG A 166 12.04 -14.18 3.53
N ALA A 167 11.31 -13.28 4.16
CA ALA A 167 9.91 -12.99 3.86
C ALA A 167 9.57 -11.58 4.33
N VAL A 168 8.51 -11.04 3.74
CA VAL A 168 7.90 -9.76 4.11
C VAL A 168 6.46 -9.99 4.53
N LEU A 169 6.10 -9.51 5.71
CA LEU A 169 4.76 -9.53 6.26
C LEU A 169 4.23 -8.09 6.29
N VAL A 170 3.21 -7.82 5.48
CA VAL A 170 2.67 -6.47 5.32
C VAL A 170 1.43 -6.31 6.19
N LEU A 171 1.48 -5.32 7.07
CA LEU A 171 0.47 -5.11 8.11
C LEU A 171 -0.71 -4.22 7.65
N GLU A 172 -0.90 -4.12 6.35
CA GLU A 172 -2.06 -3.50 5.71
C GLU A 172 -3.39 -4.13 6.15
N PRO A 173 -4.52 -3.42 6.04
CA PRO A 173 -5.85 -3.96 6.33
C PRO A 173 -6.09 -5.32 5.67
N SER A 174 -6.83 -6.20 6.33
CA SER A 174 -7.27 -7.45 5.71
C SER A 174 -8.33 -7.23 4.63
N LEU A 175 -8.59 -8.26 3.83
CA LEU A 175 -9.82 -8.34 3.06
C LEU A 175 -11.02 -8.62 3.99
N PRO A 176 -12.27 -8.41 3.53
CA PRO A 176 -13.46 -8.75 4.31
C PRO A 176 -13.40 -10.15 4.90
N GLY A 177 -13.81 -10.29 6.16
CA GLY A 177 -13.74 -11.55 6.89
C GLY A 177 -12.35 -11.95 7.37
N GLY A 178 -11.35 -11.05 7.30
CA GLY A 178 -10.00 -11.30 7.79
C GLY A 178 -9.08 -12.04 6.81
N ALA A 179 -9.51 -12.25 5.55
CA ALA A 179 -8.69 -12.91 4.55
C ALA A 179 -7.42 -12.09 4.23
N VAL A 180 -6.31 -12.77 4.00
CA VAL A 180 -5.04 -12.15 3.63
C VAL A 180 -4.95 -11.89 2.13
N LYS A 181 -4.06 -11.01 1.73
CA LYS A 181 -3.86 -10.62 0.34
C LYS A 181 -2.64 -11.34 -0.23
N THR A 182 -2.88 -12.26 -1.16
CA THR A 182 -1.84 -12.98 -1.91
C THR A 182 -1.60 -12.39 -3.28
N SER A 183 -2.40 -11.40 -3.68
CA SER A 183 -2.17 -10.62 -4.89
C SER A 183 -2.70 -9.19 -4.75
N ARG A 184 -1.97 -8.25 -5.38
CA ARG A 184 -2.39 -6.87 -5.58
C ARG A 184 -2.11 -6.46 -7.01
N LYS A 185 -3.00 -5.68 -7.63
CA LYS A 185 -2.66 -5.12 -8.94
C LYS A 185 -1.51 -4.13 -8.83
N GLY A 186 -0.68 -4.09 -9.86
CA GLY A 186 0.22 -2.99 -10.09
C GLY A 186 -0.55 -1.76 -10.51
N CYS A 187 0.00 -0.59 -10.18
CA CYS A 187 -0.59 0.71 -10.43
C CYS A 187 0.34 1.53 -11.31
N GLY A 188 -0.23 2.28 -12.22
CA GLY A 188 0.53 3.18 -13.08
C GLY A 188 -0.31 4.35 -13.57
N SER A 189 0.40 5.38 -13.99
CA SER A 189 -0.20 6.55 -14.61
C SER A 189 0.56 6.92 -15.87
N TYR A 190 -0.17 7.21 -16.93
CA TYR A 190 0.41 7.74 -18.17
C TYR A 190 -0.17 9.11 -18.45
N GLN A 191 0.69 10.06 -18.84
CA GLN A 191 0.31 11.32 -19.44
C GLN A 191 0.49 11.22 -20.95
N VAL A 192 -0.57 11.44 -21.69
CA VAL A 192 -0.54 11.51 -23.15
C VAL A 192 -0.67 12.98 -23.55
N THR A 193 0.34 13.51 -24.22
CA THR A 193 0.38 14.88 -24.74
C THR A 193 0.33 14.84 -26.27
N VAL A 194 -0.64 15.53 -26.81
CA VAL A 194 -0.77 15.71 -28.27
C VAL A 194 -0.43 17.15 -28.61
N ARG A 195 0.43 17.32 -29.63
CA ARG A 195 0.71 18.62 -30.23
C ARG A 195 0.21 18.65 -31.67
N GLY A 196 -0.39 19.75 -32.03
CA GLY A 196 -0.96 20.02 -33.37
C GLY A 196 -0.47 21.32 -33.93
N VAL A 197 -1.28 21.92 -34.80
CA VAL A 197 -0.99 23.21 -35.46
C VAL A 197 -2.18 24.15 -35.27
N ALA A 198 -1.95 25.29 -34.62
CA ALA A 198 -2.96 26.30 -34.43
C ALA A 198 -3.34 26.99 -35.77
N ALA A 199 -4.61 27.29 -35.93
CA ALA A 199 -5.13 28.11 -37.05
C ALA A 199 -6.44 28.77 -36.65
N HIS A 200 -6.85 29.82 -37.39
CA HIS A 200 -8.18 30.41 -37.20
C HIS A 200 -9.25 29.44 -37.70
N ALA A 201 -10.14 29.01 -36.83
CA ALA A 201 -11.10 27.92 -37.11
C ALA A 201 -12.09 28.26 -38.26
N GLY A 202 -12.35 29.55 -38.52
CA GLY A 202 -13.28 29.99 -39.55
C GLY A 202 -12.63 30.58 -40.82
N ILE A 203 -11.34 30.97 -40.78
CA ILE A 203 -10.69 31.62 -41.91
C ILE A 203 -9.86 30.60 -42.72
N GLU A 204 -8.96 29.89 -42.08
CA GLU A 204 -8.05 28.95 -42.76
C GLU A 204 -7.95 27.62 -41.97
N PRO A 205 -9.08 26.92 -41.73
CA PRO A 205 -9.06 25.68 -40.91
C PRO A 205 -8.17 24.59 -41.50
N GLN A 206 -7.97 24.58 -42.83
CA GLN A 206 -7.10 23.61 -43.51
C GLN A 206 -5.61 23.74 -43.16
N LYS A 207 -5.18 24.89 -42.63
CA LYS A 207 -3.81 25.12 -42.15
C LYS A 207 -3.58 24.57 -40.73
N GLY A 208 -4.65 24.30 -39.98
CA GLY A 208 -4.58 23.76 -38.64
C GLY A 208 -4.56 22.23 -38.61
N ALA A 209 -4.05 21.70 -37.51
CA ALA A 209 -4.17 20.28 -37.12
C ALA A 209 -4.59 20.22 -35.64
N SER A 210 -5.80 19.76 -35.37
CA SER A 210 -6.39 19.84 -34.06
C SER A 210 -5.84 18.78 -33.10
N ALA A 211 -5.10 19.23 -32.11
CA ALA A 211 -4.62 18.35 -31.03
C ALA A 211 -5.77 17.66 -30.24
N VAL A 212 -6.90 18.37 -30.07
CA VAL A 212 -8.08 17.79 -29.37
C VAL A 212 -8.72 16.68 -30.21
N GLN A 213 -8.82 16.83 -31.53
CA GLN A 213 -9.35 15.78 -32.42
C GLN A 213 -8.42 14.56 -32.43
N GLU A 214 -7.12 14.79 -32.51
CA GLU A 214 -6.13 13.72 -32.43
C GLU A 214 -6.19 13.00 -31.06
N LEU A 215 -6.25 13.78 -29.96
CA LEU A 215 -6.37 13.16 -28.61
C LEU A 215 -7.64 12.30 -28.50
N ALA A 216 -8.77 12.73 -29.08
CA ALA A 216 -9.98 11.91 -29.09
C ALA A 216 -9.76 10.54 -29.77
N GLN A 217 -8.99 10.49 -30.87
CA GLN A 217 -8.62 9.22 -31.53
C GLN A 217 -7.72 8.38 -30.63
N GLN A 218 -6.75 9.01 -29.95
CA GLN A 218 -5.88 8.31 -29.02
C GLN A 218 -6.66 7.75 -27.81
N ILE A 219 -7.63 8.49 -27.27
CA ILE A 219 -8.51 8.02 -26.18
C ILE A 219 -9.25 6.76 -26.59
N LEU A 220 -9.79 6.67 -27.80
CA LEU A 220 -10.47 5.44 -28.27
C LEU A 220 -9.50 4.25 -28.33
N ARG A 221 -8.27 4.46 -28.78
CA ARG A 221 -7.23 3.42 -28.82
C ARG A 221 -6.80 3.00 -27.41
N ILE A 222 -6.63 3.96 -26.51
CA ILE A 222 -6.27 3.71 -25.10
C ILE A 222 -7.37 2.89 -24.41
N ASN A 223 -8.64 3.27 -24.58
CA ASN A 223 -9.76 2.54 -24.01
C ASN A 223 -9.84 1.09 -24.53
N ALA A 224 -9.41 0.83 -25.76
CA ALA A 224 -9.37 -0.52 -26.32
C ALA A 224 -8.30 -1.43 -25.68
N LEU A 225 -7.37 -0.89 -24.87
CA LEU A 225 -6.40 -1.67 -24.09
C LEU A 225 -7.00 -2.27 -22.83
N GLN A 226 -8.19 -1.83 -22.41
CA GLN A 226 -8.86 -2.39 -21.23
C GLN A 226 -9.26 -3.84 -21.48
N ASP A 227 -8.91 -4.71 -20.54
CA ASP A 227 -9.31 -6.12 -20.51
C ASP A 227 -9.67 -6.53 -19.07
N LEU A 228 -10.92 -6.27 -18.68
CA LEU A 228 -11.39 -6.58 -17.34
C LEU A 228 -11.45 -8.09 -17.06
N ALA A 229 -11.57 -8.93 -18.10
CA ALA A 229 -11.53 -10.38 -17.94
C ALA A 229 -10.14 -10.89 -17.55
N ARG A 230 -9.08 -10.24 -18.07
CA ARG A 230 -7.69 -10.46 -17.65
C ARG A 230 -7.30 -9.62 -16.41
N GLY A 231 -8.21 -8.81 -15.87
CA GLY A 231 -7.95 -7.94 -14.72
C GLY A 231 -7.24 -6.63 -15.05
N VAL A 232 -7.03 -6.31 -16.33
CA VAL A 232 -6.42 -5.06 -16.77
C VAL A 232 -7.48 -3.97 -16.84
N SER A 233 -7.29 -2.86 -16.10
CA SER A 233 -8.13 -1.67 -16.23
C SER A 233 -7.32 -0.47 -16.70
N VAL A 234 -7.89 0.26 -17.66
CA VAL A 234 -7.29 1.45 -18.27
C VAL A 234 -8.36 2.54 -18.33
N ASN A 235 -8.17 3.61 -17.58
CA ASN A 235 -9.16 4.67 -17.46
C ASN A 235 -8.55 6.04 -17.77
N VAL A 236 -9.08 6.73 -18.77
CA VAL A 236 -8.74 8.14 -18.98
C VAL A 236 -9.48 8.95 -17.91
N VAL A 237 -8.73 9.50 -16.96
CA VAL A 237 -9.28 10.14 -15.75
C VAL A 237 -9.28 11.66 -15.82
N GLN A 238 -8.44 12.26 -16.69
CA GLN A 238 -8.40 13.70 -16.93
C GLN A 238 -8.15 13.97 -18.40
N VAL A 239 -8.79 15.03 -18.92
CA VAL A 239 -8.59 15.53 -20.28
C VAL A 239 -8.57 17.05 -20.26
N SER A 240 -7.64 17.66 -20.99
CA SER A 240 -7.58 19.11 -21.19
C SER A 240 -7.11 19.43 -22.61
N GLY A 241 -7.54 20.59 -23.17
CA GLY A 241 -7.09 21.05 -24.47
C GLY A 241 -7.91 22.20 -25.00
N GLY A 242 -7.26 23.05 -25.84
CA GLY A 242 -7.86 24.25 -26.42
C GLY A 242 -7.97 25.42 -25.44
N LEU A 243 -7.75 26.62 -25.94
CA LEU A 243 -7.79 27.87 -25.17
C LEU A 243 -8.91 28.81 -25.57
N ARG A 244 -9.35 28.78 -26.85
CA ARG A 244 -10.33 29.69 -27.41
C ARG A 244 -11.23 28.97 -28.41
N SER A 245 -12.49 29.39 -28.50
CA SER A 245 -13.51 28.74 -29.32
C SER A 245 -13.31 28.94 -30.83
N ASN A 246 -12.53 29.94 -31.27
CA ASN A 246 -12.27 30.27 -32.67
C ASN A 246 -10.85 29.92 -33.14
N VAL A 247 -10.09 29.11 -32.33
CA VAL A 247 -8.74 28.65 -32.66
C VAL A 247 -8.72 27.13 -32.68
N ILE A 248 -8.14 26.54 -33.73
CA ILE A 248 -7.84 25.10 -33.77
C ILE A 248 -6.78 24.81 -32.69
N PRO A 249 -7.05 23.91 -31.73
CA PRO A 249 -6.14 23.66 -30.63
C PRO A 249 -4.82 23.03 -31.09
N ASP A 250 -3.71 23.58 -30.65
CA ASP A 250 -2.36 23.07 -30.91
C ASP A 250 -1.79 22.21 -29.76
N GLU A 251 -2.49 22.13 -28.63
CA GLU A 251 -2.13 21.22 -27.52
C GLU A 251 -3.37 20.62 -26.87
N ALA A 252 -3.27 19.34 -26.54
CA ALA A 252 -4.23 18.60 -25.70
C ALA A 252 -3.52 17.53 -24.88
N ARG A 253 -4.06 17.23 -23.70
CA ARG A 253 -3.47 16.25 -22.76
C ARG A 253 -4.54 15.37 -22.16
N ALA A 254 -4.15 14.12 -21.87
CA ALA A 254 -4.93 13.18 -21.05
C ALA A 254 -4.04 12.55 -19.98
N VAL A 255 -4.64 12.25 -18.81
CA VAL A 255 -4.06 11.41 -17.78
C VAL A 255 -4.84 10.11 -17.73
N VAL A 256 -4.11 9.01 -17.68
CA VAL A 256 -4.68 7.65 -17.72
C VAL A 256 -4.22 6.86 -16.50
N ASP A 257 -5.16 6.41 -15.66
CA ASP A 257 -4.91 5.42 -14.59
C ASP A 257 -4.89 4.02 -15.19
N VAL A 258 -3.91 3.23 -14.79
CA VAL A 258 -3.74 1.85 -15.24
C VAL A 258 -3.57 0.92 -14.04
N ARG A 259 -4.31 -0.21 -14.06
CA ARG A 259 -4.15 -1.29 -13.09
C ARG A 259 -3.91 -2.60 -13.81
N VAL A 260 -2.84 -3.32 -13.43
CA VAL A 260 -2.40 -4.54 -14.09
C VAL A 260 -2.18 -5.68 -13.10
N PRO A 261 -2.64 -6.91 -13.40
CA PRO A 261 -2.53 -8.03 -12.47
C PRO A 261 -1.16 -8.70 -12.46
N THR A 262 -0.37 -8.55 -13.54
CA THR A 262 0.92 -9.24 -13.72
C THR A 262 1.98 -8.33 -14.35
N ALA A 263 3.24 -8.65 -14.14
CA ALA A 263 4.37 -7.96 -14.78
C ALA A 263 4.33 -8.07 -16.32
N SER A 264 3.84 -9.20 -16.87
CA SER A 264 3.63 -9.33 -18.31
C SER A 264 2.60 -8.34 -18.82
N ALA A 265 1.45 -8.21 -18.12
CA ALA A 265 0.42 -7.23 -18.48
C ALA A 265 0.95 -5.79 -18.37
N ALA A 266 1.79 -5.49 -17.36
CA ALA A 266 2.44 -4.19 -17.24
C ALA A 266 3.31 -3.88 -18.46
N SER A 267 4.12 -4.85 -18.90
CA SER A 267 4.98 -4.71 -20.08
C SER A 267 4.16 -4.54 -21.38
N GLU A 268 3.07 -5.30 -21.54
CA GLU A 268 2.16 -5.18 -22.68
C GLU A 268 1.54 -3.78 -22.76
N ILE A 269 1.07 -3.25 -21.63
CA ILE A 269 0.48 -1.90 -21.54
C ILE A 269 1.54 -0.82 -21.81
N ASP A 270 2.73 -0.92 -21.21
CA ASP A 270 3.80 0.05 -21.47
C ASP A 270 4.18 0.09 -22.96
N ALA A 271 4.32 -1.08 -23.59
CA ALA A 271 4.59 -1.18 -25.02
C ALA A 271 3.46 -0.55 -25.87
N ALA A 272 2.20 -0.74 -25.47
CA ALA A 272 1.06 -0.17 -26.18
C ALA A 272 1.06 1.36 -26.09
N PHE A 273 1.31 1.95 -24.91
CA PHE A 273 1.41 3.40 -24.75
C PHE A 273 2.58 4.00 -25.55
N ARG A 274 3.77 3.40 -25.49
CA ARG A 274 4.93 3.84 -26.27
C ARG A 274 4.74 3.61 -27.77
N GLY A 275 3.83 2.73 -28.13
CA GLY A 275 3.42 2.42 -29.50
C GLY A 275 2.39 3.39 -30.09
N LEU A 276 1.81 4.31 -29.33
CA LEU A 276 0.86 5.27 -29.85
C LEU A 276 1.48 6.12 -30.95
N ARG A 277 0.74 6.29 -32.07
CA ARG A 277 1.17 7.09 -33.22
C ARG A 277 0.03 7.98 -33.66
N PRO A 278 0.31 9.20 -34.13
CA PRO A 278 -0.71 10.10 -34.59
C PRO A 278 -1.49 9.53 -35.79
N VAL A 279 -2.78 9.90 -35.88
CA VAL A 279 -3.64 9.62 -37.03
C VAL A 279 -3.45 10.73 -38.08
N ASP A 280 -3.43 11.98 -37.63
CA ASP A 280 -3.07 13.10 -38.51
C ASP A 280 -1.54 13.30 -38.51
N GLY A 281 -0.88 13.06 -39.63
CA GLY A 281 0.58 13.18 -39.75
C GLY A 281 1.16 14.58 -39.47
N ARG A 282 0.31 15.59 -39.24
CA ARG A 282 0.70 16.94 -38.82
C ARG A 282 0.70 17.14 -37.31
N THR A 283 0.26 16.13 -36.56
CA THR A 283 0.28 16.12 -35.10
C THR A 283 1.41 15.24 -34.58
N THR A 284 1.76 15.39 -33.30
CA THR A 284 2.63 14.48 -32.58
C THR A 284 1.93 13.95 -31.32
N VAL A 285 2.27 12.73 -30.94
CA VAL A 285 1.78 12.07 -29.73
C VAL A 285 2.99 11.69 -28.89
N GLU A 286 3.04 12.19 -27.67
CA GLU A 286 4.07 11.91 -26.68
C GLU A 286 3.42 11.24 -25.48
N THR A 287 4.07 10.19 -24.93
CA THR A 287 3.62 9.49 -23.73
C THR A 287 4.70 9.52 -22.68
N ASP A 288 4.34 9.92 -21.47
CA ASP A 288 5.20 9.89 -20.28
C ASP A 288 4.53 9.11 -19.15
N GLY A 289 5.32 8.60 -18.19
CA GLY A 289 4.83 7.76 -17.11
C GLY A 289 5.08 6.27 -17.33
N GLY A 290 4.34 5.45 -16.60
CA GLY A 290 4.50 3.99 -16.60
C GLY A 290 3.76 3.32 -15.46
N VAL A 291 3.98 2.02 -15.29
CA VAL A 291 3.58 1.25 -14.10
C VAL A 291 4.72 1.40 -13.08
N ASP A 292 4.57 2.32 -12.16
CA ASP A 292 5.56 2.70 -11.14
C ASP A 292 5.49 1.79 -9.90
N ARG A 293 4.31 1.26 -9.57
CA ARG A 293 4.12 0.24 -8.53
C ARG A 293 3.82 -1.10 -9.23
N PRO A 294 4.78 -2.04 -9.28
CA PRO A 294 4.58 -3.33 -9.95
C PRO A 294 3.51 -4.18 -9.24
N PRO A 295 2.94 -5.23 -9.87
CA PRO A 295 1.98 -6.09 -9.20
C PRO A 295 2.63 -6.99 -8.14
N LEU A 296 1.90 -7.28 -7.07
CA LEU A 296 2.16 -8.43 -6.20
C LEU A 296 1.42 -9.62 -6.80
N GLU A 297 2.15 -10.55 -7.38
CA GLU A 297 1.59 -11.75 -8.01
C GLU A 297 1.56 -12.91 -7.01
N ARG A 298 0.53 -13.75 -7.08
CA ARG A 298 0.43 -15.00 -6.31
C ARG A 298 1.40 -16.05 -6.87
N THR A 299 2.69 -15.86 -6.61
CA THR A 299 3.74 -16.81 -6.98
C THR A 299 3.74 -18.03 -6.07
N GLY A 300 4.47 -19.10 -6.45
CA GLY A 300 4.64 -20.26 -5.56
C GLY A 300 5.34 -19.93 -4.23
N LEU A 301 6.10 -18.81 -4.15
CA LEU A 301 6.68 -18.32 -2.90
C LEU A 301 5.62 -17.68 -1.99
N VAL A 302 4.77 -16.84 -2.56
CA VAL A 302 3.64 -16.23 -1.86
C VAL A 302 2.65 -17.29 -1.38
N GLU A 303 2.35 -18.29 -2.23
CA GLU A 303 1.47 -19.41 -1.87
C GLU A 303 2.01 -20.19 -0.67
N ARG A 304 3.30 -20.55 -0.66
CA ARG A 304 3.91 -21.26 0.47
C ARG A 304 3.81 -20.45 1.77
N LEU A 305 4.05 -19.15 1.71
CA LEU A 305 3.94 -18.27 2.87
C LEU A 305 2.48 -18.18 3.37
N TYR A 306 1.52 -18.09 2.45
CA TYR A 306 0.10 -18.18 2.79
C TYR A 306 -0.26 -19.52 3.45
N LEU A 307 0.21 -20.65 2.92
CA LEU A 307 -0.05 -21.96 3.49
C LEU A 307 0.47 -22.07 4.92
N GLN A 308 1.65 -21.53 5.22
CA GLN A 308 2.17 -21.41 6.58
C GLN A 308 1.25 -20.57 7.48
N ALA A 309 0.76 -19.41 6.97
CA ALA A 309 -0.19 -18.58 7.71
C ALA A 309 -1.51 -19.30 7.99
N ARG A 310 -2.02 -20.03 7.00
CA ARG A 310 -3.25 -20.82 7.15
C ARG A 310 -3.09 -21.95 8.20
N ASP A 311 -1.93 -22.59 8.23
CA ASP A 311 -1.66 -23.63 9.21
C ASP A 311 -1.56 -23.05 10.65
N VAL A 312 -0.94 -21.87 10.81
CA VAL A 312 -0.96 -21.11 12.07
C VAL A 312 -2.39 -20.76 12.48
N ALA A 313 -3.19 -20.23 11.56
CA ALA A 313 -4.58 -19.86 11.84
C ALA A 313 -5.42 -21.07 12.30
N ARG A 314 -5.25 -22.23 11.67
CA ARG A 314 -5.93 -23.48 12.07
C ARG A 314 -5.58 -23.91 13.50
N GLU A 315 -4.33 -23.75 13.90
CA GLU A 315 -3.92 -24.05 15.28
C GLU A 315 -4.50 -23.06 16.28
N LEU A 316 -4.79 -21.83 15.84
CA LEU A 316 -5.54 -20.82 16.61
C LEU A 316 -7.05 -21.05 16.59
N GLY A 317 -7.54 -22.08 15.86
CA GLY A 317 -8.97 -22.40 15.73
C GLY A 317 -9.73 -21.61 14.70
N HIS A 318 -9.04 -20.99 13.73
CA HIS A 318 -9.64 -20.16 12.69
C HIS A 318 -9.31 -20.66 11.27
N ASP A 319 -10.22 -20.46 10.34
CA ASP A 319 -9.93 -20.60 8.92
C ASP A 319 -9.40 -19.26 8.38
N LEU A 320 -8.28 -19.31 7.66
CA LEU A 320 -7.70 -18.16 6.99
C LEU A 320 -7.90 -18.28 5.47
N ALA A 321 -8.73 -17.41 4.92
CA ALA A 321 -8.90 -17.29 3.48
C ALA A 321 -7.84 -16.37 2.86
N GLU A 322 -7.68 -16.45 1.55
CA GLU A 322 -6.84 -15.56 0.75
C GLU A 322 -7.63 -14.90 -0.37
N GLY A 323 -7.11 -13.79 -0.89
CA GLY A 323 -7.70 -13.12 -2.05
C GLY A 323 -6.78 -12.08 -2.66
N GLY A 324 -7.31 -11.36 -3.64
CA GLY A 324 -6.62 -10.28 -4.32
C GLY A 324 -7.37 -8.96 -4.24
N THR A 325 -6.65 -7.85 -4.46
CA THR A 325 -7.24 -6.51 -4.49
C THR A 325 -6.72 -5.68 -5.66
N GLY A 326 -7.51 -4.67 -6.06
CA GLY A 326 -7.12 -3.69 -7.09
C GLY A 326 -6.22 -2.57 -6.60
N GLY A 327 -6.12 -2.35 -5.27
CA GLY A 327 -5.24 -1.36 -4.67
C GLY A 327 -3.82 -1.88 -4.48
N GLY A 328 -2.83 -0.99 -4.62
CA GLY A 328 -1.43 -1.30 -4.32
C GLY A 328 -1.11 -1.17 -2.83
N SER A 329 0.09 -1.57 -2.43
CA SER A 329 0.75 -1.29 -1.16
C SER A 329 2.26 -1.33 -1.33
N ASP A 330 3.00 -1.03 -0.29
CA ASP A 330 4.46 -1.19 -0.28
C ASP A 330 4.90 -2.66 -0.48
N GLY A 331 4.03 -3.62 -0.15
CA GLY A 331 4.24 -5.04 -0.45
C GLY A 331 4.38 -5.37 -1.93
N ASN A 332 3.89 -4.54 -2.81
CA ASN A 332 4.08 -4.69 -4.25
C ASN A 332 5.56 -4.60 -4.65
N PHE A 333 6.32 -3.68 -4.05
CA PHE A 333 7.76 -3.53 -4.35
C PHE A 333 8.55 -4.75 -3.89
N THR A 334 8.23 -5.28 -2.72
CA THR A 334 8.94 -6.43 -2.16
C THR A 334 8.67 -7.72 -2.94
N ALA A 335 7.41 -7.94 -3.34
CA ALA A 335 7.02 -9.09 -4.16
C ALA A 335 7.66 -9.04 -5.56
N ALA A 336 7.77 -7.85 -6.16
CA ALA A 336 8.41 -7.67 -7.47
C ALA A 336 9.90 -8.02 -7.48
N LEU A 337 10.57 -7.97 -6.32
CA LEU A 337 11.93 -8.44 -6.13
C LEU A 337 12.04 -9.97 -6.03
N GLY A 338 10.92 -10.68 -6.04
CA GLY A 338 10.87 -12.13 -5.84
C GLY A 338 10.97 -12.54 -4.36
N VAL A 339 10.83 -11.62 -3.42
CA VAL A 339 10.80 -11.92 -1.99
C VAL A 339 9.41 -12.43 -1.61
N PRO A 340 9.28 -13.57 -0.89
CA PRO A 340 7.99 -14.04 -0.40
C PRO A 340 7.30 -12.93 0.42
N THR A 341 6.16 -12.45 -0.06
CA THR A 341 5.42 -11.35 0.56
C THR A 341 3.98 -11.76 0.83
N LEU A 342 3.53 -11.64 2.08
CA LEU A 342 2.12 -11.85 2.46
C LEU A 342 1.57 -10.55 3.01
N ASP A 343 0.48 -10.09 2.41
CA ASP A 343 -0.12 -8.82 2.72
C ASP A 343 -1.50 -8.99 3.37
N GLY A 344 -2.07 -7.92 3.93
CA GLY A 344 -3.37 -7.97 4.59
C GLY A 344 -3.33 -8.64 5.97
N LEU A 345 -2.18 -8.60 6.66
CA LEU A 345 -2.01 -9.17 8.00
C LEU A 345 -2.47 -8.22 9.12
N GLY A 346 -2.82 -7.00 8.82
CA GLY A 346 -3.35 -6.01 9.75
C GLY A 346 -4.78 -6.31 10.22
N ALA A 347 -5.47 -5.27 10.66
CA ALA A 347 -6.77 -5.38 11.30
C ALA A 347 -7.89 -5.87 10.35
N ILE A 348 -8.95 -6.42 10.97
CA ILE A 348 -10.24 -6.64 10.32
C ILE A 348 -11.09 -5.41 10.56
N GLY A 349 -11.70 -4.90 9.52
CA GLY A 349 -12.49 -3.67 9.56
C GLY A 349 -13.05 -3.29 8.20
N ASP A 350 -13.38 -2.02 8.04
CA ASP A 350 -13.85 -1.47 6.77
C ASP A 350 -13.66 0.05 6.75
N GLY A 351 -13.83 0.64 5.57
CA GLY A 351 -13.90 2.08 5.39
C GLY A 351 -12.56 2.78 5.28
N ALA A 352 -11.49 2.10 4.81
CA ALA A 352 -10.26 2.80 4.44
C ALA A 352 -10.60 4.01 3.55
N HIS A 353 -10.05 5.20 3.89
CA HIS A 353 -10.31 6.48 3.23
C HIS A 353 -11.77 6.98 3.29
N ALA A 354 -12.62 6.40 4.15
CA ALA A 354 -14.02 6.78 4.30
C ALA A 354 -14.37 7.21 5.73
N LEU A 355 -15.35 8.11 5.89
CA LEU A 355 -15.73 8.67 7.21
C LEU A 355 -16.25 7.63 8.22
N HIS A 356 -16.55 6.42 7.77
CA HIS A 356 -16.98 5.31 8.63
C HIS A 356 -15.86 4.33 8.95
N GLU A 357 -14.61 4.70 8.70
CA GLU A 357 -13.43 3.88 8.96
C GLU A 357 -13.44 3.31 10.38
N HIS A 358 -13.29 1.99 10.48
CA HIS A 358 -13.31 1.29 11.75
C HIS A 358 -12.58 -0.05 11.68
N ILE A 359 -12.26 -0.57 12.85
CA ILE A 359 -11.75 -1.93 13.04
C ILE A 359 -12.64 -2.71 14.01
N ASP A 360 -12.63 -4.04 13.90
CA ASP A 360 -13.22 -4.96 14.88
C ASP A 360 -12.19 -5.24 15.98
N ILE A 361 -12.42 -4.67 17.18
CA ILE A 361 -11.49 -4.73 18.29
C ILE A 361 -11.30 -6.13 18.86
N ASN A 362 -12.30 -6.99 18.75
CA ASN A 362 -12.25 -8.34 19.31
C ASN A 362 -11.30 -9.25 18.52
N THR A 363 -10.96 -8.89 17.29
CA THR A 363 -10.09 -9.68 16.41
C THR A 363 -8.60 -9.35 16.56
N LEU A 364 -8.27 -8.22 17.20
CA LEU A 364 -6.89 -7.75 17.30
C LEU A 364 -5.92 -8.76 17.94
N PRO A 365 -6.27 -9.45 19.07
CA PRO A 365 -5.40 -10.46 19.64
C PRO A 365 -5.16 -11.64 18.72
N ASP A 366 -6.18 -12.11 18.00
CA ASP A 366 -6.07 -13.24 17.09
C ASP A 366 -5.17 -12.89 15.90
N ARG A 367 -5.27 -11.64 15.38
CA ARG A 367 -4.38 -11.13 14.32
C ARG A 367 -2.94 -11.03 14.80
N ALA A 368 -2.70 -10.56 16.02
CA ALA A 368 -1.37 -10.48 16.59
C ALA A 368 -0.78 -11.89 16.82
N ALA A 369 -1.58 -12.84 17.30
CA ALA A 369 -1.17 -14.22 17.46
C ALA A 369 -0.84 -14.91 16.12
N LEU A 370 -1.59 -14.61 15.06
CA LEU A 370 -1.30 -15.08 13.69
C LEU A 370 0.08 -14.59 13.23
N VAL A 371 0.38 -13.31 13.40
CA VAL A 371 1.69 -12.73 13.02
C VAL A 371 2.80 -13.34 13.87
N ALA A 372 2.61 -13.46 15.20
CA ALA A 372 3.57 -14.05 16.09
C ALA A 372 3.87 -15.52 15.72
N GLY A 373 2.83 -16.30 15.44
CA GLY A 373 2.96 -17.69 15.00
C GLY A 373 3.71 -17.82 13.68
N LEU A 374 3.44 -16.93 12.70
CA LEU A 374 4.18 -16.88 11.44
C LEU A 374 5.67 -16.61 11.67
N LEU A 375 6.01 -15.63 12.50
CA LEU A 375 7.37 -15.29 12.84
C LEU A 375 8.17 -16.46 13.45
N THR A 376 7.53 -17.45 14.07
CA THR A 376 8.20 -18.64 14.56
C THR A 376 8.42 -19.73 13.50
N ARG A 377 7.73 -19.66 12.35
CA ARG A 377 7.70 -20.74 11.33
C ARG A 377 8.44 -20.43 10.05
N ILE A 378 8.64 -19.18 9.74
CA ILE A 378 9.42 -18.78 8.58
C ILE A 378 10.89 -19.11 8.86
N LEU A 379 11.42 -20.13 8.18
CA LEU A 379 12.79 -20.66 8.34
C LEU A 379 13.77 -20.00 7.38
#